data_3386feced5dcdba9d8b6ddfeb1dd985f
#
_entry.id   3386feced5dcdba9d8b6ddfeb1dd985f
#
_cell.length_a   1.000
_cell.length_b   1.000
_cell.length_c   1.000
_cell.angle_alpha   90.00
_cell.angle_beta   90.00
_cell.angle_gamma   90.00
#
_symmetry.space_group_name_H-M   'P 1'
#
loop_
_entity.id
_entity.type
_entity.pdbx_description
1 polymer ?
#
loop_
_entity_poly.entity_id
_entity_poly.type
_entity_poly.pdbx_seq_one_letter_code
_entity_poly.pdbx_strand_id
1 'polypeptide(L)'
;MQETVVEERIAKAPLTISRKRETERIMEVKVSAKNVGAFFGKTQALHEISLDIRMNNVVAIIGPSGCGKSTFLRCLNRMHEVAGGTRKGDIILDGENIDQYDPVVLRRRVGMVFQKPNPFPTMSIFDNVAAGLRLNGTMKKSALAEIVERSLRQAALFEEVKDILDRSGISLSGGQQQRLCIARALAVDPEVILMDEPASALDPIATAKIEELIQELKKNYTIVIVTHNMQQAARVSDVTAFFYLGKLIEFDTTDRLFTSPQKKQTEDYITGRFG
;
A
#
# COMPACT_ATOMS: atom_id res chain seq x y z
N MET A 1 -44.89 45.43 -12.13
CA MET A 1 -43.54 45.57 -12.72
C MET A 1 -42.53 45.57 -11.58
N GLN A 2 -42.26 44.42 -10.98
CA GLN A 2 -41.18 44.20 -10.00
C GLN A 2 -41.06 42.67 -9.67
N GLU A 3 -40.92 41.87 -10.71
CA GLU A 3 -40.62 40.41 -10.59
C GLU A 3 -39.78 40.03 -11.79
N THR A 4 -38.50 40.39 -11.82
CA THR A 4 -37.56 39.87 -12.85
C THR A 4 -36.10 40.28 -12.58
N VAL A 5 -35.61 40.21 -11.33
CA VAL A 5 -34.19 40.51 -11.03
C VAL A 5 -33.54 39.51 -10.00
N VAL A 6 -34.16 38.37 -9.71
CA VAL A 6 -33.61 37.43 -8.70
C VAL A 6 -33.03 36.11 -9.30
N GLU A 7 -33.23 35.84 -10.58
CA GLU A 7 -32.80 34.55 -11.18
C GLU A 7 -31.39 34.49 -11.82
N GLU A 8 -30.62 35.58 -11.81
CA GLU A 8 -29.31 35.59 -12.52
C GLU A 8 -28.06 35.56 -11.64
N ARG A 9 -28.17 35.16 -10.35
CA ARG A 9 -27.01 35.08 -9.42
C ARG A 9 -26.65 33.73 -8.89
N ILE A 10 -27.19 32.62 -9.42
CA ILE A 10 -26.84 31.25 -8.97
C ILE A 10 -26.27 30.44 -10.13
N ALA A 11 -25.31 30.93 -10.84
CA ALA A 11 -24.57 30.11 -11.80
C ALA A 11 -23.23 30.76 -12.15
N LYS A 12 -22.22 30.61 -11.26
CA LYS A 12 -20.80 30.62 -11.62
C LYS A 12 -19.91 30.76 -10.38
N ALA A 13 -19.78 29.65 -9.61
CA ALA A 13 -18.62 29.28 -8.80
C ALA A 13 -18.93 27.96 -8.06
N PRO A 14 -18.09 27.00 -7.92
CA PRO A 14 -16.68 26.95 -8.21
C PRO A 14 -16.19 25.53 -8.63
N LEU A 15 -16.26 25.20 -9.87
CA LEU A 15 -15.56 24.00 -10.40
C LEU A 15 -14.01 24.16 -10.30
N THR A 16 -13.54 25.40 -10.28
CA THR A 16 -12.10 25.72 -10.22
C THR A 16 -11.49 25.48 -8.83
N ILE A 17 -12.27 25.73 -7.76
CA ILE A 17 -11.80 25.54 -6.38
C ILE A 17 -11.71 24.05 -6.03
N SER A 18 -12.64 23.23 -6.52
CA SER A 18 -12.62 21.78 -6.33
C SER A 18 -11.42 21.14 -7.02
N ARG A 19 -11.18 21.46 -8.30
CA ARG A 19 -10.01 20.93 -9.05
C ARG A 19 -8.68 21.40 -8.46
N LYS A 20 -8.55 22.63 -8.00
CA LYS A 20 -7.31 23.12 -7.39
C LYS A 20 -7.03 22.43 -6.06
N ARG A 21 -8.03 22.22 -5.21
CA ARG A 21 -7.89 21.45 -3.95
C ARG A 21 -7.59 19.97 -4.21
N GLU A 22 -8.15 19.40 -5.26
CA GLU A 22 -7.89 18.01 -5.65
C GLU A 22 -6.46 17.84 -6.21
N THR A 23 -5.99 18.80 -7.03
CA THR A 23 -4.63 18.83 -7.56
C THR A 23 -3.60 19.12 -6.45
N GLU A 24 -3.91 19.99 -5.49
CA GLU A 24 -3.08 20.27 -4.31
C GLU A 24 -3.00 19.03 -3.39
N ARG A 25 -4.08 18.29 -3.18
CA ARG A 25 -4.08 17.01 -2.44
C ARG A 25 -3.20 15.94 -3.09
N ILE A 26 -3.23 15.81 -4.42
CA ILE A 26 -2.40 14.85 -5.18
C ILE A 26 -0.91 15.20 -5.08
N MET A 27 -0.56 16.45 -4.76
CA MET A 27 0.83 16.90 -4.57
C MET A 27 1.32 16.79 -3.13
N GLU A 28 0.44 16.45 -2.19
CA GLU A 28 0.77 16.35 -0.76
C GLU A 28 1.58 15.10 -0.44
N VAL A 29 2.67 15.26 0.31
CA VAL A 29 3.51 14.15 0.78
C VAL A 29 2.80 13.44 1.93
N LYS A 30 2.48 12.16 1.72
CA LYS A 30 1.85 11.30 2.72
C LYS A 30 2.86 10.69 3.68
N VAL A 31 3.96 10.16 3.11
CA VAL A 31 5.06 9.58 3.90
C VAL A 31 6.39 10.13 3.40
N SER A 32 7.21 10.64 4.31
CA SER A 32 8.58 11.09 4.02
C SER A 32 9.57 10.26 4.80
N ALA A 33 10.47 9.58 4.10
CA ALA A 33 11.62 8.90 4.69
C ALA A 33 12.87 9.80 4.56
N LYS A 34 13.60 10.00 5.66
CA LYS A 34 14.78 10.85 5.72
C LYS A 34 15.96 10.11 6.33
N ASN A 35 16.96 9.82 5.51
CA ASN A 35 18.21 9.14 5.91
C ASN A 35 17.96 7.82 6.66
N VAL A 36 17.00 7.04 6.20
CA VAL A 36 16.58 5.80 6.86
C VAL A 36 17.64 4.73 6.68
N GLY A 37 18.25 4.31 7.79
CA GLY A 37 19.10 3.14 7.91
C GLY A 37 18.40 2.07 8.75
N ALA A 38 18.59 0.79 8.41
CA ALA A 38 18.05 -0.33 9.20
C ALA A 38 19.13 -1.34 9.50
N PHE A 39 19.06 -1.94 10.70
CA PHE A 39 20.08 -2.84 11.23
C PHE A 39 19.44 -4.08 11.85
N PHE A 40 20.06 -5.25 11.64
CA PHE A 40 19.74 -6.51 12.30
C PHE A 40 21.00 -7.05 12.95
N GLY A 41 21.08 -6.91 14.28
CA GLY A 41 22.32 -7.13 15.00
C GLY A 41 23.44 -6.21 14.48
N LYS A 42 24.53 -6.81 13.95
CA LYS A 42 25.67 -6.06 13.38
C LYS A 42 25.52 -5.75 11.89
N THR A 43 24.52 -6.31 11.23
CA THR A 43 24.34 -6.16 9.78
C THR A 43 23.48 -4.94 9.49
N GLN A 44 24.02 -4.01 8.70
CA GLN A 44 23.25 -2.88 8.16
C GLN A 44 22.58 -3.32 6.85
N ALA A 45 21.26 -3.31 6.84
CA ALA A 45 20.43 -3.70 5.70
C ALA A 45 20.00 -2.54 4.81
N LEU A 46 19.94 -1.31 5.37
CA LEU A 46 19.59 -0.09 4.62
C LEU A 46 20.57 1.03 4.95
N HIS A 47 20.94 1.80 3.91
CA HIS A 47 21.93 2.88 3.96
C HIS A 47 21.29 4.20 3.52
N GLU A 48 20.87 5.04 4.49
CA GLU A 48 20.47 6.44 4.29
C GLU A 48 19.42 6.64 3.19
N ILE A 49 18.37 5.81 3.19
CA ILE A 49 17.28 5.92 2.22
C ILE A 49 16.48 7.20 2.49
N SER A 50 16.35 8.06 1.46
CA SER A 50 15.51 9.25 1.52
C SER A 50 14.62 9.30 0.29
N LEU A 51 13.29 9.33 0.51
CA LEU A 51 12.27 9.47 -0.54
C LEU A 51 10.94 9.96 0.05
N ASP A 52 10.13 10.59 -0.80
CA ASP A 52 8.80 11.06 -0.47
C ASP A 52 7.73 10.27 -1.23
N ILE A 53 6.72 9.79 -0.52
CA ILE A 53 5.57 9.08 -1.05
C ILE A 53 4.37 10.03 -1.01
N ARG A 54 3.82 10.35 -2.18
CA ARG A 54 2.67 11.25 -2.29
C ARG A 54 1.36 10.54 -1.99
N MET A 55 0.38 11.32 -1.54
CA MET A 55 -0.98 10.83 -1.28
C MET A 55 -1.58 10.22 -2.56
N ASN A 56 -2.30 9.11 -2.41
CA ASN A 56 -3.01 8.41 -3.48
C ASN A 56 -2.13 8.00 -4.68
N ASN A 57 -0.83 7.82 -4.44
CA ASN A 57 0.10 7.27 -5.43
C ASN A 57 0.43 5.81 -5.12
N VAL A 58 0.72 5.06 -6.17
CA VAL A 58 1.36 3.75 -6.05
C VAL A 58 2.86 3.92 -6.26
N VAL A 59 3.65 3.62 -5.23
CA VAL A 59 5.11 3.59 -5.30
C VAL A 59 5.57 2.14 -5.36
N ALA A 60 6.19 1.73 -6.47
CA ALA A 60 6.85 0.43 -6.57
C ALA A 60 8.30 0.51 -6.09
N ILE A 61 8.72 -0.50 -5.32
CA ILE A 61 10.11 -0.71 -4.92
C ILE A 61 10.62 -1.95 -5.63
N ILE A 62 11.58 -1.78 -6.54
CA ILE A 62 12.19 -2.87 -7.32
C ILE A 62 13.66 -3.05 -6.97
N GLY A 63 14.25 -4.18 -7.36
CA GLY A 63 15.66 -4.49 -7.15
C GLY A 63 15.89 -5.98 -6.90
N PRO A 64 17.15 -6.43 -6.91
CA PRO A 64 17.51 -7.84 -6.68
C PRO A 64 17.03 -8.37 -5.32
N SER A 65 16.96 -9.69 -5.20
CA SER A 65 16.65 -10.33 -3.91
C SER A 65 17.71 -9.95 -2.86
N GLY A 66 17.27 -9.71 -1.62
CA GLY A 66 18.15 -9.35 -0.51
C GLY A 66 18.67 -7.89 -0.51
N CYS A 67 18.26 -7.02 -1.45
CA CYS A 67 18.75 -5.64 -1.49
C CYS A 67 18.05 -4.67 -0.50
N GLY A 68 17.19 -5.16 0.41
CA GLY A 68 16.60 -4.33 1.47
C GLY A 68 15.17 -3.84 1.22
N LYS A 69 14.50 -4.19 0.10
CA LYS A 69 13.13 -3.72 -0.24
C LYS A 69 12.10 -3.98 0.86
N SER A 70 11.93 -5.24 1.25
CA SER A 70 10.99 -5.63 2.31
C SER A 70 11.39 -5.06 3.68
N THR A 71 12.69 -4.84 3.91
CA THR A 71 13.17 -4.17 5.13
C THR A 71 12.71 -2.73 5.16
N PHE A 72 12.88 -1.99 4.07
CA PHE A 72 12.39 -0.61 3.97
C PHE A 72 10.87 -0.54 4.11
N LEU A 73 10.14 -1.41 3.41
CA LEU A 73 8.69 -1.50 3.52
C LEU A 73 8.24 -1.68 4.98
N ARG A 74 8.89 -2.59 5.71
CA ARG A 74 8.61 -2.85 7.14
C ARG A 74 9.04 -1.72 8.07
N CYS A 75 9.96 -0.85 7.67
CA CYS A 75 10.29 0.34 8.44
C CYS A 75 9.13 1.35 8.45
N LEU A 76 8.34 1.43 7.37
CA LEU A 76 7.25 2.40 7.24
C LEU A 76 6.12 2.22 8.28
N ASN A 77 5.96 1.00 8.85
CA ASN A 77 4.98 0.70 9.88
C ASN A 77 5.59 0.09 11.15
N ARG A 78 6.89 0.20 11.32
CA ARG A 78 7.65 -0.33 12.47
C ARG A 78 7.57 -1.86 12.65
N MET A 79 7.26 -2.60 11.56
CA MET A 79 7.27 -4.07 11.58
C MET A 79 8.71 -4.65 11.62
N HIS A 80 9.73 -3.89 11.24
CA HIS A 80 11.13 -4.30 11.37
C HIS A 80 11.53 -4.56 12.83
N GLU A 81 10.92 -3.85 13.80
CA GLU A 81 11.15 -4.05 15.24
C GLU A 81 10.71 -5.44 15.71
N VAL A 82 9.59 -5.96 15.16
CA VAL A 82 9.08 -7.30 15.47
C VAL A 82 10.07 -8.39 15.03
N ALA A 83 10.86 -8.12 13.98
CA ALA A 83 11.93 -9.00 13.52
C ALA A 83 13.27 -8.74 14.22
N GLY A 84 13.30 -7.97 15.32
CA GLY A 84 14.52 -7.63 16.07
C GLY A 84 15.41 -6.59 15.37
N GLY A 85 14.87 -5.86 14.38
CA GLY A 85 15.58 -4.78 13.69
C GLY A 85 15.52 -3.47 14.45
N THR A 86 16.50 -2.61 14.21
CA THR A 86 16.53 -1.23 14.68
C THR A 86 16.67 -0.28 13.48
N ARG A 87 16.22 0.96 13.65
CA ARG A 87 16.23 1.99 12.59
C ARG A 87 16.96 3.24 13.06
N LYS A 88 17.63 3.91 12.12
CA LYS A 88 18.11 5.30 12.23
C LYS A 88 17.40 6.16 11.17
N GLY A 89 17.47 7.48 11.32
CA GLY A 89 16.76 8.43 10.46
C GLY A 89 15.27 8.48 10.77
N ASP A 90 14.55 9.36 10.09
CA ASP A 90 13.16 9.68 10.39
C ASP A 90 12.22 9.15 9.30
N ILE A 91 11.04 8.71 9.74
CA ILE A 91 9.90 8.46 8.86
C ILE A 91 8.75 9.32 9.38
N ILE A 92 8.22 10.15 8.51
CA ILE A 92 7.18 11.13 8.81
C ILE A 92 5.90 10.70 8.08
N LEU A 93 4.80 10.57 8.79
CA LEU A 93 3.46 10.31 8.26
C LEU A 93 2.59 11.53 8.55
N ASP A 94 2.08 12.19 7.51
CA ASP A 94 1.27 13.43 7.63
C ASP A 94 1.93 14.52 8.50
N GLY A 95 3.24 14.69 8.35
CA GLY A 95 4.01 15.70 9.11
C GLY A 95 4.46 15.27 10.50
N GLU A 96 4.05 14.11 11.01
CA GLU A 96 4.42 13.60 12.33
C GLU A 96 5.37 12.41 12.24
N ASN A 97 6.40 12.36 13.09
CA ASN A 97 7.34 11.25 13.14
C ASN A 97 6.64 9.98 13.67
N ILE A 98 6.75 8.86 12.93
CA ILE A 98 6.10 7.60 13.29
C ILE A 98 6.56 7.01 14.63
N ASP A 99 7.70 7.46 15.19
CA ASP A 99 8.20 7.01 16.48
C ASP A 99 7.37 7.57 17.65
N GLN A 100 6.58 8.63 17.40
CA GLN A 100 5.68 9.22 18.40
C GLN A 100 4.37 8.44 18.56
N TYR A 101 4.04 7.58 17.58
CA TYR A 101 2.83 6.76 17.64
C TYR A 101 3.03 5.49 18.45
N ASP A 102 1.99 5.09 19.18
CA ASP A 102 1.85 3.69 19.60
C ASP A 102 1.88 2.77 18.36
N PRO A 103 2.66 1.68 18.37
CA PRO A 103 2.76 0.79 17.20
C PRO A 103 1.42 0.21 16.72
N VAL A 104 0.44 0.01 17.63
CA VAL A 104 -0.90 -0.47 17.26
C VAL A 104 -1.65 0.60 16.48
N VAL A 105 -1.59 1.85 16.95
CA VAL A 105 -2.22 3.00 16.28
C VAL A 105 -1.59 3.22 14.90
N LEU A 106 -0.24 3.20 14.81
CA LEU A 106 0.46 3.34 13.55
C LEU A 106 0.06 2.25 12.53
N ARG A 107 0.02 0.98 12.96
CA ARG A 107 -0.29 -0.17 12.10
C ARG A 107 -1.75 -0.23 11.66
N ARG A 108 -2.64 0.52 12.31
CA ARG A 108 -4.01 0.76 11.80
C ARG A 108 -4.01 1.76 10.65
N ARG A 109 -3.21 2.83 10.74
CA ARG A 109 -3.06 3.84 9.68
C ARG A 109 -2.25 3.32 8.49
N VAL A 110 -1.25 2.45 8.76
CA VAL A 110 -0.33 1.88 7.76
C VAL A 110 -0.45 0.37 7.76
N GLY A 111 -1.44 -0.13 7.00
CA GLY A 111 -1.74 -1.56 6.86
C GLY A 111 -0.69 -2.30 6.05
N MET A 112 -0.58 -3.63 6.25
CA MET A 112 0.40 -4.47 5.54
C MET A 112 -0.22 -5.75 5.01
N VAL A 113 0.09 -6.05 3.75
CA VAL A 113 -0.19 -7.30 3.06
C VAL A 113 1.14 -8.01 2.81
N PHE A 114 1.24 -9.25 3.26
CA PHE A 114 2.48 -10.04 3.19
C PHE A 114 2.58 -10.83 1.90
N GLN A 115 3.79 -11.23 1.54
CA GLN A 115 4.11 -12.02 0.36
C GLN A 115 3.34 -13.35 0.32
N LYS A 116 3.35 -14.09 1.43
CA LYS A 116 2.53 -15.30 1.56
C LYS A 116 1.18 -14.93 2.18
N PRO A 117 0.06 -15.33 1.58
CA PRO A 117 -1.24 -15.20 2.22
C PRO A 117 -1.19 -15.78 3.63
N ASN A 118 -1.71 -15.03 4.58
CA ASN A 118 -1.68 -15.42 6.00
C ASN A 118 -3.06 -15.26 6.67
N PRO A 119 -4.12 -15.86 6.11
CA PRO A 119 -5.40 -15.87 6.82
C PRO A 119 -5.23 -16.57 8.17
N PHE A 120 -5.96 -16.14 9.18
CA PHE A 120 -5.97 -16.80 10.49
C PHE A 120 -6.63 -18.18 10.34
N PRO A 121 -5.92 -19.29 10.60
CA PRO A 121 -6.39 -20.63 10.23
C PRO A 121 -7.65 -21.09 10.96
N THR A 122 -7.83 -20.60 12.19
CA THR A 122 -8.96 -20.95 13.07
C THR A 122 -10.17 -20.04 12.87
N MET A 123 -10.08 -19.04 11.99
CA MET A 123 -11.11 -18.06 11.74
C MET A 123 -11.84 -18.31 10.42
N SER A 124 -13.13 -17.99 10.39
CA SER A 124 -13.93 -17.94 9.18
C SER A 124 -13.46 -16.83 8.23
N ILE A 125 -13.97 -16.80 7.01
CA ILE A 125 -13.74 -15.69 6.06
C ILE A 125 -14.19 -14.37 6.69
N PHE A 126 -15.42 -14.36 7.26
CA PHE A 126 -15.95 -13.20 7.98
C PHE A 126 -15.05 -12.76 9.13
N ASP A 127 -14.64 -13.68 9.98
CA ASP A 127 -13.84 -13.38 11.17
C ASP A 127 -12.43 -12.91 10.83
N ASN A 128 -11.85 -13.42 9.73
CA ASN A 128 -10.56 -12.93 9.23
C ASN A 128 -10.64 -11.44 8.90
N VAL A 129 -11.67 -10.99 8.20
CA VAL A 129 -11.85 -9.56 7.86
C VAL A 129 -12.16 -8.75 9.11
N ALA A 130 -13.00 -9.27 9.99
CA ALA A 130 -13.44 -8.59 11.22
C ALA A 130 -12.36 -8.53 12.32
N ALA A 131 -11.26 -9.28 12.20
CA ALA A 131 -10.29 -9.49 13.27
C ALA A 131 -9.73 -8.17 13.85
N GLY A 132 -9.27 -7.26 12.99
CA GLY A 132 -8.74 -5.97 13.42
C GLY A 132 -9.77 -5.07 14.10
N LEU A 133 -11.03 -5.15 13.65
CA LEU A 133 -12.13 -4.36 14.22
C LEU A 133 -12.51 -4.81 15.63
N ARG A 134 -12.51 -6.13 15.87
CA ARG A 134 -12.84 -6.71 17.18
C ARG A 134 -11.80 -6.37 18.26
N LEU A 135 -10.55 -6.19 17.88
CA LEU A 135 -9.49 -5.77 18.81
C LEU A 135 -9.67 -4.32 19.29
N ASN A 136 -10.47 -3.51 18.61
CA ASN A 136 -10.68 -2.10 18.90
C ASN A 136 -11.93 -1.82 19.75
N GLY A 137 -12.58 -2.85 20.29
CA GLY A 137 -13.75 -2.73 21.15
C GLY A 137 -15.01 -3.38 20.59
N THR A 138 -16.11 -3.23 21.29
CA THR A 138 -17.42 -3.80 20.91
C THR A 138 -18.10 -2.95 19.83
N MET A 139 -18.40 -3.58 18.72
CA MET A 139 -19.16 -2.98 17.62
C MET A 139 -20.51 -3.72 17.46
N LYS A 140 -21.57 -3.01 17.07
CA LYS A 140 -22.86 -3.66 16.74
C LYS A 140 -22.65 -4.64 15.59
N LYS A 141 -23.29 -5.81 15.70
CA LYS A 141 -23.14 -6.90 14.71
C LYS A 141 -23.48 -6.45 13.28
N SER A 142 -24.50 -5.60 13.10
CA SER A 142 -24.89 -5.05 11.80
C SER A 142 -23.79 -4.15 11.20
N ALA A 143 -23.22 -3.23 11.99
CA ALA A 143 -22.16 -2.35 11.54
C ALA A 143 -20.87 -3.14 11.18
N LEU A 144 -20.56 -4.19 11.95
CA LEU A 144 -19.46 -5.08 11.64
C LEU A 144 -19.68 -5.82 10.30
N ALA A 145 -20.89 -6.30 10.05
CA ALA A 145 -21.25 -6.98 8.81
C ALA A 145 -21.14 -6.05 7.60
N GLU A 146 -21.58 -4.81 7.71
CA GLU A 146 -21.45 -3.79 6.66
C GLU A 146 -19.99 -3.50 6.29
N ILE A 147 -19.11 -3.37 7.31
CA ILE A 147 -17.67 -3.14 7.07
C ILE A 147 -17.04 -4.36 6.42
N VAL A 148 -17.35 -5.57 6.88
CA VAL A 148 -16.84 -6.82 6.30
C VAL A 148 -17.24 -6.95 4.84
N GLU A 149 -18.53 -6.76 4.53
CA GLU A 149 -19.02 -6.79 3.14
C GLU A 149 -18.33 -5.74 2.28
N ARG A 150 -18.27 -4.48 2.73
CA ARG A 150 -17.58 -3.39 2.02
C ARG A 150 -16.12 -3.77 1.73
N SER A 151 -15.40 -4.27 2.72
CA SER A 151 -13.98 -4.62 2.57
C SER A 151 -13.75 -5.79 1.63
N LEU A 152 -14.63 -6.80 1.65
CA LEU A 152 -14.61 -7.90 0.70
C LEU A 152 -14.94 -7.44 -0.73
N ARG A 153 -15.87 -6.48 -0.90
CA ARG A 153 -16.17 -5.86 -2.21
C ARG A 153 -14.98 -5.05 -2.72
N GLN A 154 -14.38 -4.22 -1.86
CA GLN A 154 -13.17 -3.47 -2.19
C GLN A 154 -12.00 -4.38 -2.59
N ALA A 155 -11.89 -5.58 -2.00
CA ALA A 155 -10.89 -6.58 -2.35
C ALA A 155 -11.30 -7.47 -3.54
N ALA A 156 -12.40 -7.15 -4.25
CA ALA A 156 -12.96 -7.91 -5.37
C ALA A 156 -13.16 -9.41 -5.03
N LEU A 157 -13.56 -9.72 -3.79
CA LEU A 157 -13.72 -11.10 -3.30
C LEU A 157 -15.17 -11.42 -2.93
N PHE A 158 -16.02 -10.43 -2.62
CA PHE A 158 -17.34 -10.64 -2.03
C PHE A 158 -18.22 -11.60 -2.85
N GLU A 159 -18.31 -11.40 -4.16
CA GLU A 159 -19.19 -12.22 -5.01
C GLU A 159 -18.77 -13.71 -5.08
N GLU A 160 -17.49 -13.99 -4.81
CA GLU A 160 -16.96 -15.35 -4.77
C GLU A 160 -17.21 -16.06 -3.43
N VAL A 161 -17.44 -15.29 -2.34
CA VAL A 161 -17.49 -15.86 -0.97
C VAL A 161 -18.75 -15.54 -0.19
N LYS A 162 -19.68 -14.73 -0.72
CA LYS A 162 -20.88 -14.24 0.00
C LYS A 162 -21.73 -15.36 0.60
N ASP A 163 -21.79 -16.53 -0.04
CA ASP A 163 -22.60 -17.68 0.39
C ASP A 163 -21.81 -18.64 1.32
N ILE A 164 -20.53 -18.34 1.60
CA ILE A 164 -19.62 -19.20 2.37
C ILE A 164 -18.81 -18.44 3.43
N LEU A 165 -19.29 -17.28 3.90
CA LEU A 165 -18.56 -16.41 4.83
C LEU A 165 -18.18 -17.10 6.15
N ASP A 166 -18.93 -18.13 6.56
CA ASP A 166 -18.66 -18.91 7.78
C ASP A 166 -17.60 -20.00 7.57
N ARG A 167 -17.19 -20.30 6.33
CA ARG A 167 -16.13 -21.27 6.07
C ARG A 167 -14.77 -20.69 6.47
N SER A 168 -13.84 -21.61 6.79
CA SER A 168 -12.46 -21.25 7.14
C SER A 168 -11.77 -20.50 6.00
N GLY A 169 -11.06 -19.40 6.32
CA GLY A 169 -10.30 -18.61 5.35
C GLY A 169 -9.19 -19.40 4.62
N ILE A 170 -8.64 -20.45 5.22
CA ILE A 170 -7.64 -21.31 4.58
C ILE A 170 -8.20 -22.27 3.53
N SER A 171 -9.54 -22.45 3.46
CA SER A 171 -10.17 -23.26 2.43
C SER A 171 -10.22 -22.59 1.05
N LEU A 172 -9.88 -21.32 0.97
CA LEU A 172 -9.86 -20.53 -0.26
C LEU A 172 -8.62 -20.85 -1.10
N SER A 173 -8.68 -20.59 -2.41
CA SER A 173 -7.51 -20.64 -3.30
C SER A 173 -6.45 -19.59 -2.91
N GLY A 174 -5.21 -19.76 -3.33
CA GLY A 174 -4.13 -18.82 -2.99
C GLY A 174 -4.44 -17.37 -3.34
N GLY A 175 -4.99 -17.10 -4.53
CA GLY A 175 -5.41 -15.77 -4.94
C GLY A 175 -6.60 -15.22 -4.14
N GLN A 176 -7.55 -16.08 -3.76
CA GLN A 176 -8.64 -15.69 -2.86
C GLN A 176 -8.14 -15.40 -1.44
N GLN A 177 -7.21 -16.21 -0.92
CA GLN A 177 -6.60 -15.96 0.39
C GLN A 177 -5.84 -14.63 0.40
N GLN A 178 -5.13 -14.30 -0.68
CA GLN A 178 -4.44 -13.00 -0.77
C GLN A 178 -5.43 -11.84 -0.77
N ARG A 179 -6.51 -11.92 -1.54
CA ARG A 179 -7.59 -10.91 -1.51
C ARG A 179 -8.30 -10.85 -0.16
N LEU A 180 -8.43 -11.97 0.55
CA LEU A 180 -8.93 -11.99 1.93
C LEU A 180 -7.99 -11.22 2.87
N CYS A 181 -6.68 -11.38 2.74
CA CYS A 181 -5.70 -10.62 3.52
C CYS A 181 -5.73 -9.12 3.18
N ILE A 182 -5.99 -8.77 1.92
CA ILE A 182 -6.22 -7.37 1.52
C ILE A 182 -7.51 -6.84 2.15
N ALA A 183 -8.63 -7.59 2.07
CA ALA A 183 -9.89 -7.20 2.71
C ALA A 183 -9.72 -6.97 4.22
N ARG A 184 -8.97 -7.84 4.90
CA ARG A 184 -8.63 -7.70 6.33
C ARG A 184 -7.86 -6.40 6.61
N ALA A 185 -6.91 -6.05 5.74
CA ALA A 185 -6.15 -4.81 5.88
C ALA A 185 -7.02 -3.57 5.63
N LEU A 186 -7.94 -3.63 4.67
CA LEU A 186 -8.87 -2.54 4.34
C LEU A 186 -9.94 -2.31 5.41
N ALA A 187 -10.33 -3.35 6.15
CA ALA A 187 -11.42 -3.28 7.13
C ALA A 187 -11.17 -2.25 8.24
N VAL A 188 -9.93 -1.99 8.61
CA VAL A 188 -9.55 -0.99 9.61
C VAL A 188 -9.41 0.41 9.05
N ASP A 189 -9.74 0.62 7.77
CA ASP A 189 -9.70 1.88 7.03
C ASP A 189 -8.32 2.57 7.11
N PRO A 190 -7.26 1.93 6.58
CA PRO A 190 -5.91 2.47 6.62
C PRO A 190 -5.77 3.68 5.68
N GLU A 191 -4.74 4.47 5.87
CA GLU A 191 -4.38 5.58 4.99
C GLU A 191 -3.30 5.17 3.96
N VAL A 192 -2.46 4.22 4.36
CA VAL A 192 -1.38 3.66 3.55
C VAL A 192 -1.46 2.14 3.57
N ILE A 193 -1.29 1.51 2.41
CA ILE A 193 -1.26 0.05 2.27
C ILE A 193 0.12 -0.36 1.76
N LEU A 194 0.81 -1.15 2.57
CA LEU A 194 2.10 -1.74 2.23
C LEU A 194 1.86 -3.14 1.67
N MET A 195 2.44 -3.47 0.52
CA MET A 195 2.30 -4.77 -0.13
C MET A 195 3.68 -5.36 -0.41
N ASP A 196 4.03 -6.43 0.29
CA ASP A 196 5.31 -7.14 0.12
C ASP A 196 5.11 -8.29 -0.88
N GLU A 197 5.46 -8.10 -2.14
CA GLU A 197 5.34 -9.07 -3.24
C GLU A 197 3.96 -9.78 -3.34
N PRO A 198 2.83 -9.03 -3.40
CA PRO A 198 1.49 -9.58 -3.16
C PRO A 198 1.00 -10.59 -4.20
N ALA A 199 1.69 -10.73 -5.33
CA ALA A 199 1.31 -11.65 -6.42
C ALA A 199 2.40 -12.70 -6.75
N SER A 200 3.50 -12.75 -6.00
CA SER A 200 4.67 -13.59 -6.35
C SER A 200 4.40 -15.11 -6.37
N ALA A 201 3.39 -15.57 -5.63
CA ALA A 201 3.02 -16.98 -5.54
C ALA A 201 1.70 -17.30 -6.25
N LEU A 202 1.18 -16.38 -7.07
CA LEU A 202 -0.12 -16.51 -7.72
C LEU A 202 0.03 -16.86 -9.20
N ASP A 203 -1.01 -17.51 -9.73
CA ASP A 203 -1.15 -17.73 -11.18
C ASP A 203 -1.38 -16.40 -11.93
N PRO A 204 -1.23 -16.37 -13.27
CA PRO A 204 -1.39 -15.14 -14.06
C PRO A 204 -2.77 -14.48 -13.94
N ILE A 205 -3.84 -15.27 -13.79
CA ILE A 205 -5.22 -14.75 -13.68
C ILE A 205 -5.40 -14.07 -12.32
N ALA A 206 -4.96 -14.72 -11.24
CA ALA A 206 -5.00 -14.15 -9.90
C ALA A 206 -4.09 -12.90 -9.80
N THR A 207 -2.92 -12.91 -10.47
CA THR A 207 -2.02 -11.76 -10.54
C THR A 207 -2.70 -10.57 -11.22
N ALA A 208 -3.36 -10.76 -12.37
CA ALA A 208 -4.09 -9.70 -13.06
C ALA A 208 -5.18 -9.08 -12.16
N LYS A 209 -5.94 -9.91 -11.43
CA LYS A 209 -6.94 -9.43 -10.47
C LYS A 209 -6.33 -8.56 -9.35
N ILE A 210 -5.13 -8.90 -8.86
CA ILE A 210 -4.43 -8.08 -7.86
C ILE A 210 -3.97 -6.75 -8.47
N GLU A 211 -3.48 -6.75 -9.72
CA GLU A 211 -3.06 -5.53 -10.41
C GLU A 211 -4.24 -4.57 -10.66
N GLU A 212 -5.38 -5.08 -11.13
CA GLU A 212 -6.63 -4.32 -11.27
C GLU A 212 -7.09 -3.74 -9.92
N LEU A 213 -7.02 -4.57 -8.87
CA LEU A 213 -7.37 -4.17 -7.52
C LEU A 213 -6.49 -3.01 -7.03
N ILE A 214 -5.18 -3.04 -7.26
CA ILE A 214 -4.26 -1.97 -6.89
C ILE A 214 -4.67 -0.65 -7.58
N GLN A 215 -5.03 -0.69 -8.88
CA GLN A 215 -5.47 0.49 -9.61
C GLN A 215 -6.79 1.07 -9.08
N GLU A 216 -7.71 0.24 -8.60
CA GLU A 216 -8.93 0.73 -7.95
C GLU A 216 -8.65 1.30 -6.55
N LEU A 217 -7.82 0.63 -5.75
CA LEU A 217 -7.50 1.06 -4.40
C LEU A 217 -6.73 2.39 -4.36
N LYS A 218 -5.86 2.67 -5.34
CA LYS A 218 -5.09 3.92 -5.36
C LYS A 218 -5.95 5.18 -5.40
N LYS A 219 -7.22 5.08 -5.81
CA LYS A 219 -8.15 6.21 -5.81
C LYS A 219 -8.38 6.78 -4.40
N ASN A 220 -8.25 5.94 -3.38
CA ASN A 220 -8.56 6.28 -1.99
C ASN A 220 -7.40 6.04 -1.03
N TYR A 221 -6.39 5.24 -1.43
CA TYR A 221 -5.30 4.81 -0.57
C TYR A 221 -3.94 5.13 -1.20
N THR A 222 -2.97 5.46 -0.37
CA THR A 222 -1.57 5.50 -0.77
C THR A 222 -1.00 4.09 -0.69
N ILE A 223 -0.34 3.62 -1.75
CA ILE A 223 0.12 2.22 -1.84
C ILE A 223 1.63 2.20 -2.03
N VAL A 224 2.32 1.36 -1.26
CA VAL A 224 3.73 1.03 -1.47
C VAL A 224 3.84 -0.46 -1.73
N ILE A 225 4.28 -0.84 -2.91
CA ILE A 225 4.41 -2.23 -3.33
C ILE A 225 5.87 -2.61 -3.55
N VAL A 226 6.31 -3.69 -2.93
CA VAL A 226 7.57 -4.36 -3.28
C VAL A 226 7.27 -5.44 -4.32
N THR A 227 8.02 -5.47 -5.40
CA THR A 227 7.94 -6.53 -6.39
C THR A 227 9.30 -6.77 -7.05
N HIS A 228 9.58 -8.02 -7.41
CA HIS A 228 10.69 -8.37 -8.29
C HIS A 228 10.27 -8.46 -9.76
N ASN A 229 8.98 -8.36 -10.06
CA ASN A 229 8.44 -8.37 -11.42
C ASN A 229 8.38 -6.93 -11.96
N MET A 230 9.31 -6.60 -12.86
CA MET A 230 9.41 -5.28 -13.48
C MET A 230 8.18 -4.92 -14.31
N GLN A 231 7.58 -5.89 -14.98
CA GLN A 231 6.36 -5.66 -15.77
C GLN A 231 5.18 -5.30 -14.86
N GLN A 232 5.07 -5.95 -13.71
CA GLN A 232 4.07 -5.60 -12.70
C GLN A 232 4.28 -4.16 -12.19
N ALA A 233 5.53 -3.82 -11.81
CA ALA A 233 5.85 -2.45 -11.38
C ALA A 233 5.45 -1.42 -12.44
N ALA A 234 5.80 -1.67 -13.71
CA ALA A 234 5.48 -0.77 -14.82
C ALA A 234 3.96 -0.59 -15.04
N ARG A 235 3.14 -1.62 -14.77
CA ARG A 235 1.67 -1.53 -14.95
C ARG A 235 0.95 -0.87 -13.79
N VAL A 236 1.44 -1.08 -12.54
CA VAL A 236 0.64 -0.69 -11.36
C VAL A 236 1.10 0.60 -10.69
N SER A 237 2.36 1.04 -10.88
CA SER A 237 2.90 2.17 -10.12
C SER A 237 2.96 3.49 -10.89
N ASP A 238 2.85 4.59 -10.15
CA ASP A 238 3.05 5.95 -10.64
C ASP A 238 4.52 6.36 -10.55
N VAL A 239 5.20 5.89 -9.51
CA VAL A 239 6.61 6.18 -9.21
C VAL A 239 7.30 4.87 -8.84
N THR A 240 8.55 4.73 -9.28
CA THR A 240 9.35 3.53 -8.98
C THR A 240 10.67 3.91 -8.30
N ALA A 241 11.01 3.14 -7.26
CA ALA A 241 12.27 3.23 -6.52
C ALA A 241 13.11 1.99 -6.82
N PHE A 242 14.31 2.17 -7.39
CA PHE A 242 15.25 1.07 -7.59
C PHE A 242 16.23 0.98 -6.42
N PHE A 243 16.23 -0.18 -5.75
CA PHE A 243 17.10 -0.49 -4.62
C PHE A 243 18.20 -1.46 -5.01
N TYR A 244 19.43 -1.19 -4.55
CA TYR A 244 20.56 -2.10 -4.70
C TYR A 244 21.49 -2.03 -3.50
N LEU A 245 21.85 -3.20 -2.93
CA LEU A 245 22.71 -3.33 -1.75
C LEU A 245 22.36 -2.37 -0.60
N GLY A 246 21.08 -2.29 -0.27
CA GLY A 246 20.58 -1.44 0.82
C GLY A 246 20.52 0.06 0.51
N LYS A 247 20.77 0.47 -0.72
CA LYS A 247 20.77 1.88 -1.15
C LYS A 247 19.65 2.15 -2.14
N LEU A 248 19.09 3.35 -2.10
CA LEU A 248 18.23 3.90 -3.15
C LEU A 248 19.13 4.40 -4.28
N ILE A 249 19.04 3.77 -5.44
CA ILE A 249 19.86 4.10 -6.60
C ILE A 249 19.18 5.17 -7.45
N GLU A 250 17.87 4.97 -7.71
CA GLU A 250 17.09 5.90 -8.51
C GLU A 250 15.63 5.90 -8.04
N PHE A 251 14.99 7.08 -8.09
CA PHE A 251 13.58 7.28 -7.72
C PHE A 251 12.99 8.31 -8.68
N ASP A 252 12.11 7.87 -9.58
CA ASP A 252 11.48 8.74 -10.58
C ASP A 252 10.09 8.21 -10.93
N THR A 253 9.37 8.93 -11.78
CA THR A 253 8.13 8.41 -12.37
C THR A 253 8.41 7.08 -13.05
N THR A 254 7.46 6.16 -12.95
CA THR A 254 7.61 4.79 -13.47
C THR A 254 7.95 4.81 -14.96
N ASP A 255 7.28 5.65 -15.73
CA ASP A 255 7.54 5.79 -17.16
C ASP A 255 9.01 6.17 -17.44
N ARG A 256 9.54 7.21 -16.78
CA ARG A 256 10.94 7.63 -16.98
C ARG A 256 11.94 6.56 -16.54
N LEU A 257 11.71 5.95 -15.39
CA LEU A 257 12.63 4.95 -14.87
C LEU A 257 12.73 3.72 -15.79
N PHE A 258 11.63 3.31 -16.45
CA PHE A 258 11.62 2.17 -17.37
C PHE A 258 12.01 2.50 -18.80
N THR A 259 11.84 3.73 -19.27
CA THR A 259 12.11 4.13 -20.67
C THR A 259 13.42 4.89 -20.84
N SER A 260 13.81 5.69 -19.84
CA SER A 260 14.99 6.58 -19.91
C SER A 260 15.61 6.77 -18.53
N PRO A 261 16.12 5.68 -17.89
CA PRO A 261 16.74 5.77 -16.57
C PRO A 261 17.98 6.66 -16.59
N GLN A 262 18.21 7.41 -15.51
CA GLN A 262 19.34 8.32 -15.40
C GLN A 262 20.60 7.61 -14.88
N LYS A 263 20.44 6.47 -14.21
CA LYS A 263 21.53 5.71 -13.63
C LYS A 263 21.82 4.47 -14.48
N LYS A 264 23.10 4.28 -14.81
CA LYS A 264 23.57 3.11 -15.55
C LYS A 264 23.18 1.80 -14.86
N GLN A 265 23.25 1.74 -13.52
CA GLN A 265 22.84 0.58 -12.74
C GLN A 265 21.35 0.25 -12.92
N THR A 266 20.49 1.27 -13.02
CA THR A 266 19.06 1.09 -13.27
C THR A 266 18.82 0.52 -14.67
N GLU A 267 19.50 1.10 -15.68
CA GLU A 267 19.44 0.61 -17.06
C GLU A 267 19.87 -0.85 -17.17
N ASP A 268 21.01 -1.20 -16.57
CA ASP A 268 21.54 -2.57 -16.57
C ASP A 268 20.58 -3.54 -15.91
N TYR A 269 19.95 -3.14 -14.78
CA TYR A 269 18.95 -3.97 -14.08
C TYR A 269 17.71 -4.21 -14.94
N ILE A 270 17.11 -3.16 -15.52
CA ILE A 270 15.89 -3.23 -16.32
C ILE A 270 16.11 -4.04 -17.61
N THR A 271 17.29 -3.90 -18.24
CA THR A 271 17.63 -4.61 -19.47
C THR A 271 18.13 -6.05 -19.25
N GLY A 272 18.20 -6.51 -18.00
CA GLY A 272 18.68 -7.85 -17.67
C GLY A 272 20.21 -8.03 -17.83
N ARG A 273 20.97 -6.93 -17.94
CA ARG A 273 22.45 -6.93 -18.02
C ARG A 273 23.12 -6.81 -16.65
N PHE A 274 22.34 -7.01 -15.62
CA PHE A 274 22.77 -6.87 -14.24
C PHE A 274 23.35 -8.21 -13.75
N GLY A 275 24.68 -8.31 -13.59
CA GLY A 275 25.37 -9.51 -13.15
C GLY A 275 26.83 -9.19 -12.82
#